data_a8f16492cba6274fadc180027a73c9a7
#
_entry.id   a8f16492cba6274fadc180027a73c9a7
#
_cell.length_a   1.000
_cell.length_b   1.000
_cell.length_c   1.000
_cell.angle_alpha   90.00
_cell.angle_beta   90.00
_cell.angle_gamma   90.00
#
_symmetry.space_group_name_H-M   'P 1'
#
loop_
_entity.id
_entity.type
_entity.pdbx_description
1 polymer ?
#
loop_
_entity_poly.entity_id
_entity_poly.type
_entity_poly.pdbx_seq_one_letter_code
_entity_poly.pdbx_strand_id
1 'polypeptide(L)'
;MSRTGKAARSRLADRLADRGLRLHHMAVLAALVDFGPHVQRQLAARLAIDRSDMVKLIDDLGAAGLVERARDVTDRRRVTVTVSPAGRALLDRLQADATAVQDDILQPLNARERAKLTALLTRVHHHLQA
;
A
#
# COMPACT_ATOMS: atom_id res chain seq x y z
N MET A 1 9.53 -19.86 4.10
CA MET A 1 8.76 -19.48 2.98
C MET A 1 9.60 -19.31 1.76
N SER A 2 9.09 -19.87 0.75
CA SER A 2 9.68 -20.25 -0.49
C SER A 2 10.23 -19.09 -1.30
N ARG A 3 11.05 -19.43 -2.25
CA ARG A 3 11.59 -18.53 -3.29
C ARG A 3 10.55 -17.61 -3.91
N THR A 4 9.27 -18.03 -3.95
CA THR A 4 8.21 -17.33 -4.64
C THR A 4 7.73 -16.07 -3.90
N GLY A 5 7.56 -16.12 -2.57
CA GLY A 5 7.21 -14.95 -1.77
C GLY A 5 8.33 -13.92 -1.73
N LYS A 6 9.59 -14.39 -1.73
CA LYS A 6 10.76 -13.53 -1.81
C LYS A 6 10.85 -12.84 -3.18
N ALA A 7 10.58 -13.58 -4.27
CA ALA A 7 10.61 -13.04 -5.62
C ALA A 7 9.50 -11.98 -5.82
N ALA A 8 8.31 -12.19 -5.28
CA ALA A 8 7.21 -11.23 -5.36
C ALA A 8 7.55 -9.93 -4.63
N ARG A 9 8.05 -10.02 -3.40
CA ARG A 9 8.46 -8.84 -2.62
C ARG A 9 9.61 -8.10 -3.27
N SER A 10 10.57 -8.83 -3.83
CA SER A 10 11.71 -8.25 -4.54
C SER A 10 11.26 -7.47 -5.76
N ARG A 11 10.32 -8.01 -6.55
CA ARG A 11 9.81 -7.35 -7.75
C ARG A 11 9.08 -6.05 -7.43
N LEU A 12 8.24 -6.05 -6.38
CA LEU A 12 7.57 -4.84 -5.92
C LEU A 12 8.55 -3.81 -5.38
N ALA A 13 9.51 -4.25 -4.58
CA ALA A 13 10.54 -3.38 -4.02
C ALA A 13 11.38 -2.74 -5.13
N ASP A 14 11.74 -3.49 -6.18
CA ASP A 14 12.51 -2.98 -7.32
C ASP A 14 11.75 -1.89 -8.06
N ARG A 15 10.46 -2.08 -8.32
CA ARG A 15 9.64 -1.09 -9.00
C ARG A 15 9.49 0.20 -8.19
N LEU A 16 9.35 0.08 -6.89
CA LEU A 16 9.30 1.23 -5.99
C LEU A 16 10.66 1.92 -5.91
N ALA A 17 11.74 1.15 -5.84
CA ALA A 17 13.11 1.67 -5.78
C ALA A 17 13.47 2.49 -7.02
N ASP A 18 13.01 2.07 -8.21
CA ASP A 18 13.19 2.81 -9.46
C ASP A 18 12.61 4.22 -9.38
N ARG A 19 11.64 4.44 -8.49
CA ARG A 19 11.02 5.75 -8.23
C ARG A 19 11.52 6.41 -6.94
N GLY A 20 12.52 5.81 -6.27
CA GLY A 20 13.02 6.29 -4.98
C GLY A 20 12.06 6.02 -3.83
N LEU A 21 11.19 5.01 -3.96
CA LEU A 21 10.15 4.69 -2.99
C LEU A 21 10.36 3.31 -2.36
N ARG A 22 9.68 3.06 -1.24
CA ARG A 22 9.72 1.80 -0.48
C ARG A 22 8.32 1.27 -0.23
N LEU A 23 8.23 0.07 0.34
CA LEU A 23 6.93 -0.56 0.62
C LEU A 23 6.04 0.27 1.56
N HIS A 24 6.61 1.01 2.50
CA HIS A 24 5.85 1.92 3.37
C HIS A 24 5.16 3.03 2.57
N HIS A 25 5.78 3.54 1.51
CA HIS A 25 5.15 4.50 0.61
C HIS A 25 3.92 3.88 -0.06
N MET A 26 4.03 2.63 -0.52
CA MET A 26 2.91 1.92 -1.12
C MET A 26 1.77 1.72 -0.13
N ALA A 27 2.08 1.41 1.14
CA ALA A 27 1.07 1.26 2.19
C ALA A 27 0.28 2.55 2.41
N VAL A 28 0.95 3.70 2.38
CA VAL A 28 0.30 5.01 2.48
C VAL A 28 -0.64 5.25 1.30
N LEU A 29 -0.17 4.99 0.07
CA LEU A 29 -1.01 5.13 -1.13
C LEU A 29 -2.23 4.22 -1.06
N ALA A 30 -2.05 2.97 -0.67
CA ALA A 30 -3.14 2.00 -0.56
C ALA A 30 -4.20 2.46 0.46
N ALA A 31 -3.77 2.97 1.61
CA ALA A 31 -4.68 3.46 2.63
C ALA A 31 -5.49 4.66 2.13
N LEU A 32 -4.85 5.58 1.40
CA LEU A 32 -5.54 6.75 0.85
C LEU A 32 -6.55 6.37 -0.24
N VAL A 33 -6.25 5.35 -1.05
CA VAL A 33 -7.19 4.86 -2.06
C VAL A 33 -8.36 4.13 -1.40
N ASP A 34 -8.07 3.25 -0.44
CA ASP A 34 -9.09 2.38 0.17
C ASP A 34 -10.02 3.13 1.13
N PHE A 35 -9.48 4.11 1.87
CA PHE A 35 -10.22 4.79 2.93
C PHE A 35 -10.46 6.27 2.66
N GLY A 36 -9.92 6.82 1.57
CA GLY A 36 -10.09 8.21 1.17
C GLY A 36 -9.15 9.17 1.89
N PRO A 37 -9.41 10.48 1.78
CA PRO A 37 -8.55 11.50 2.37
C PRO A 37 -8.39 11.33 3.88
N HIS A 38 -7.19 11.57 4.39
CA HIS A 38 -6.87 11.45 5.82
C HIS A 38 -6.12 12.68 6.29
N VAL A 39 -6.38 13.08 7.53
CA VAL A 39 -5.46 13.96 8.25
C VAL A 39 -4.17 13.17 8.49
N GLN A 40 -3.02 13.81 8.29
CA GLN A 40 -1.71 13.14 8.35
C GLN A 40 -1.51 12.37 9.66
N ARG A 41 -1.95 12.94 10.79
CA ARG A 41 -1.88 12.29 12.09
C ARG A 41 -2.73 11.01 12.17
N GLN A 42 -3.92 11.03 11.56
CA GLN A 42 -4.80 9.86 11.52
C GLN A 42 -4.20 8.75 10.67
N LEU A 43 -3.56 9.12 9.57
CA LEU A 43 -2.89 8.17 8.70
C LEU A 43 -1.75 7.46 9.42
N ALA A 44 -0.95 8.21 10.18
CA ALA A 44 0.12 7.64 11.00
C ALA A 44 -0.42 6.63 12.02
N ALA A 45 -1.51 6.98 12.69
CA ALA A 45 -2.15 6.09 13.67
C ALA A 45 -2.70 4.83 13.00
N ARG A 46 -3.37 4.97 11.86
CA ARG A 46 -3.96 3.84 11.11
C ARG A 46 -2.90 2.84 10.69
N LEU A 47 -1.75 3.32 10.22
CA LEU A 47 -0.68 2.47 9.72
C LEU A 47 0.36 2.10 10.79
N ALA A 48 0.16 2.55 12.03
CA ALA A 48 1.11 2.34 13.13
C ALA A 48 2.53 2.81 12.76
N ILE A 49 2.61 3.96 12.11
CA ILE A 49 3.85 4.60 11.71
C ILE A 49 4.08 5.83 12.59
N ASP A 50 5.30 6.03 13.05
CA ASP A 50 5.67 7.19 13.82
C ASP A 50 5.39 8.49 13.06
N ARG A 51 4.99 9.56 13.77
CA ARG A 51 4.60 10.83 13.14
C ARG A 51 5.72 11.44 12.29
N SER A 52 6.96 11.40 12.77
CA SER A 52 8.09 11.95 12.03
C SER A 52 8.40 11.14 10.78
N ASP A 53 8.27 9.81 10.86
CA ASP A 53 8.42 8.94 9.69
C ASP A 53 7.30 9.16 8.68
N MET A 54 6.07 9.37 9.17
CA MET A 54 4.94 9.67 8.29
C MET A 54 5.16 10.98 7.53
N VAL A 55 5.68 12.02 8.18
CA VAL A 55 6.00 13.29 7.51
C VAL A 55 6.96 13.06 6.35
N LYS A 56 8.01 12.27 6.56
CA LYS A 56 8.99 11.93 5.52
C LYS A 56 8.35 11.16 4.37
N LEU A 57 7.51 10.17 4.69
CA LEU A 57 6.81 9.39 3.67
C LEU A 57 5.92 10.27 2.80
N ILE A 58 5.16 11.16 3.43
CA ILE A 58 4.29 12.09 2.71
C ILE A 58 5.10 13.11 1.91
N ASP A 59 6.22 13.60 2.45
CA ASP A 59 7.13 14.48 1.71
C ASP A 59 7.66 13.80 0.44
N ASP A 60 8.11 12.56 0.56
CA ASP A 60 8.61 11.78 -0.57
C ASP A 60 7.53 11.59 -1.63
N LEU A 61 6.33 11.21 -1.20
CA LEU A 61 5.20 10.98 -2.11
C LEU A 61 4.75 12.28 -2.77
N GLY A 62 4.74 13.39 -2.03
CA GLY A 62 4.42 14.70 -2.56
C GLY A 62 5.43 15.17 -3.59
N ALA A 63 6.72 14.97 -3.33
CA ALA A 63 7.80 15.31 -4.26
C ALA A 63 7.69 14.49 -5.56
N ALA A 64 7.21 13.26 -5.48
CA ALA A 64 6.97 12.41 -6.65
C ALA A 64 5.63 12.69 -7.35
N GLY A 65 4.82 13.61 -6.83
CA GLY A 65 3.51 13.94 -7.40
C GLY A 65 2.44 12.89 -7.17
N LEU A 66 2.61 12.02 -6.18
CA LEU A 66 1.72 10.89 -5.93
C LEU A 66 0.63 11.20 -4.89
N VAL A 67 0.85 12.19 -4.05
CA VAL A 67 -0.13 12.69 -3.08
C VAL A 67 -0.16 14.22 -3.11
N GLU A 68 -1.24 14.77 -2.60
CA GLU A 68 -1.43 16.22 -2.45
C GLU A 68 -1.76 16.51 -0.98
N ARG A 69 -1.22 17.61 -0.47
CA ARG A 69 -1.54 18.13 0.85
C ARG A 69 -2.39 19.37 0.74
N ALA A 70 -3.41 19.45 1.59
CA ALA A 70 -4.22 20.64 1.73
C ALA A 70 -4.36 20.99 3.21
N ARG A 71 -4.07 22.25 3.59
CA ARG A 71 -4.34 22.71 4.93
C ARG A 71 -5.82 22.98 5.08
N ASP A 72 -6.37 22.61 6.26
CA ASP A 72 -7.77 22.90 6.57
C ASP A 72 -7.97 24.41 6.63
N VAL A 73 -9.05 24.90 6.01
CA VAL A 73 -9.39 26.34 5.99
C VAL A 73 -9.70 26.85 7.41
N THR A 74 -10.32 26.01 8.24
CA THR A 74 -10.74 26.38 9.60
C THR A 74 -9.69 26.10 10.66
N ASP A 75 -8.85 25.07 10.48
CA ASP A 75 -7.76 24.72 11.39
C ASP A 75 -6.48 24.45 10.58
N ARG A 76 -5.60 25.44 10.51
CA ARG A 76 -4.36 25.37 9.75
C ARG A 76 -3.37 24.34 10.29
N ARG A 77 -3.59 23.79 11.50
CA ARG A 77 -2.76 22.73 12.06
C ARG A 77 -3.11 21.37 11.48
N ARG A 78 -4.27 21.25 10.83
CA ARG A 78 -4.70 20.01 10.18
C ARG A 78 -4.27 20.04 8.72
N VAL A 79 -3.50 19.00 8.35
CA VAL A 79 -3.09 18.77 6.97
C VAL A 79 -3.78 17.52 6.47
N THR A 80 -4.63 17.68 5.47
CA THR A 80 -5.33 16.56 4.82
C THR A 80 -4.50 16.10 3.63
N VAL A 81 -4.31 14.80 3.52
CA VAL A 81 -3.57 14.16 2.45
C VAL A 81 -4.53 13.41 1.55
N THR A 82 -4.41 13.61 0.26
CA THR A 82 -5.19 12.92 -0.76
C THR A 82 -4.25 12.27 -1.78
N VAL A 83 -4.69 11.15 -2.36
CA VAL A 83 -3.94 10.53 -3.44
C VAL A 83 -4.18 11.31 -4.74
N SER A 84 -3.10 11.56 -5.51
CA SER A 84 -3.22 12.18 -6.83
C SER A 84 -3.63 11.15 -7.88
N PRO A 85 -4.07 11.58 -9.08
CA PRO A 85 -4.30 10.63 -10.18
C PRO A 85 -3.07 9.80 -10.52
N ALA A 86 -1.88 10.40 -10.47
CA ALA A 86 -0.61 9.69 -10.69
C ALA A 86 -0.36 8.64 -9.60
N GLY A 87 -0.66 8.96 -8.34
CA GLY A 87 -0.53 8.03 -7.22
C GLY A 87 -1.46 6.84 -7.37
N ARG A 88 -2.70 7.08 -7.75
CA ARG A 88 -3.69 6.04 -8.01
C ARG A 88 -3.27 5.13 -9.17
N ALA A 89 -2.78 5.72 -10.26
CA ALA A 89 -2.30 4.95 -11.40
C ALA A 89 -1.08 4.09 -11.05
N LEU A 90 -0.16 4.61 -10.24
CA LEU A 90 0.99 3.84 -9.78
C LEU A 90 0.54 2.65 -8.92
N LEU A 91 -0.37 2.88 -7.98
CA LEU A 91 -0.88 1.81 -7.11
C LEU A 91 -1.55 0.71 -7.92
N ASP A 92 -2.36 1.07 -8.92
CA ASP A 92 -3.03 0.11 -9.80
C ASP A 92 -2.00 -0.78 -10.52
N ARG A 93 -0.91 -0.19 -11.02
CA ARG A 93 0.16 -0.95 -11.69
C ARG A 93 0.87 -1.88 -10.71
N LEU A 94 1.16 -1.43 -9.50
CA LEU A 94 1.81 -2.24 -8.48
C LEU A 94 0.92 -3.41 -8.05
N GLN A 95 -0.38 -3.17 -7.94
CA GLN A 95 -1.35 -4.22 -7.60
C GLN A 95 -1.49 -5.24 -8.73
N ALA A 96 -1.48 -4.79 -9.98
CA ALA A 96 -1.50 -5.69 -11.14
C ALA A 96 -0.26 -6.58 -11.18
N ASP A 97 0.92 -6.02 -10.87
CA ASP A 97 2.16 -6.80 -10.79
C ASP A 97 2.10 -7.83 -9.66
N ALA A 98 1.56 -7.45 -8.50
CA ALA A 98 1.40 -8.36 -7.37
C ALA A 98 0.43 -9.50 -7.74
N THR A 99 -0.66 -9.20 -8.43
CA THR A 99 -1.63 -10.18 -8.90
C THR A 99 -1.00 -11.14 -9.91
N ALA A 100 -0.22 -10.62 -10.87
CA ALA A 100 0.46 -11.45 -11.86
C ALA A 100 1.43 -12.43 -11.21
N VAL A 101 2.20 -11.97 -10.22
CA VAL A 101 3.12 -12.83 -9.46
C VAL A 101 2.33 -13.88 -8.66
N GLN A 102 1.22 -13.49 -8.04
CA GLN A 102 0.36 -14.41 -7.31
C GLN A 102 -0.22 -15.48 -8.23
N ASP A 103 -0.67 -15.10 -9.43
CA ASP A 103 -1.19 -16.05 -10.42
C ASP A 103 -0.12 -17.07 -10.83
N ASP A 104 1.11 -16.62 -11.04
CA ASP A 104 2.23 -17.51 -11.36
C ASP A 104 2.47 -18.51 -10.22
N ILE A 105 2.43 -18.03 -8.97
CA ILE A 105 2.61 -18.88 -7.79
C ILE A 105 1.52 -19.93 -7.70
N LEU A 106 0.28 -19.54 -7.99
CA LEU A 106 -0.91 -20.39 -7.84
C LEU A 106 -1.24 -21.17 -9.11
N GLN A 107 -0.42 -21.06 -10.15
CA GLN A 107 -0.65 -21.74 -11.42
C GLN A 107 -0.94 -23.24 -11.26
N PRO A 108 -0.27 -24.02 -10.37
CA PRO A 108 -0.59 -25.41 -10.18
C PRO A 108 -1.97 -25.69 -9.60
N LEU A 109 -2.66 -24.68 -9.08
CA LEU A 109 -3.97 -24.83 -8.46
C LEU A 109 -5.08 -24.43 -9.41
N ASN A 110 -6.17 -25.22 -9.43
CA ASN A 110 -7.38 -24.83 -10.16
C ASN A 110 -8.18 -23.77 -9.38
N ALA A 111 -9.27 -23.26 -9.98
CA ALA A 111 -10.07 -22.19 -9.39
C ALA A 111 -10.65 -22.57 -8.01
N ARG A 112 -11.11 -23.82 -7.87
CA ARG A 112 -11.67 -24.32 -6.60
C ARG A 112 -10.61 -24.36 -5.50
N GLU A 113 -9.41 -24.85 -5.83
CA GLU A 113 -8.30 -24.93 -4.90
C GLU A 113 -7.81 -23.56 -4.48
N ARG A 114 -7.75 -22.58 -5.42
CA ARG A 114 -7.39 -21.21 -5.11
C ARG A 114 -8.39 -20.56 -4.16
N ALA A 115 -9.69 -20.77 -4.40
CA ALA A 115 -10.75 -20.26 -3.53
C ALA A 115 -10.64 -20.84 -2.13
N LYS A 116 -10.37 -22.14 -2.03
CA LYS A 116 -10.18 -22.83 -0.75
C LYS A 116 -8.96 -22.28 0.00
N LEU A 117 -7.85 -22.08 -0.69
CA LEU A 117 -6.64 -21.51 -0.10
C LEU A 117 -6.90 -20.09 0.43
N THR A 118 -7.56 -19.26 -0.35
CA THR A 118 -7.92 -17.89 0.06
C THR A 118 -8.80 -17.90 1.31
N ALA A 119 -9.80 -18.78 1.36
CA ALA A 119 -10.67 -18.91 2.53
C ALA A 119 -9.89 -19.35 3.78
N LEU A 120 -8.97 -20.30 3.64
CA LEU A 120 -8.15 -20.78 4.75
C LEU A 120 -7.20 -19.68 5.26
N LEU A 121 -6.55 -18.95 4.37
CA LEU A 121 -5.66 -17.85 4.75
C LEU A 121 -6.43 -16.71 5.42
N THR A 122 -7.63 -16.41 4.95
CA THR A 122 -8.49 -15.40 5.57
C THR A 122 -8.85 -15.79 7.01
N ARG A 123 -9.17 -17.06 7.25
CA ARG A 123 -9.45 -17.56 8.61
C ARG A 123 -8.25 -17.40 9.54
N VAL A 124 -7.05 -17.74 9.05
CA VAL A 124 -5.81 -17.58 9.83
C VAL A 124 -5.57 -16.10 10.13
N HIS A 125 -5.73 -15.24 9.14
CA HIS A 125 -5.54 -13.79 9.29
C HIS A 125 -6.49 -13.20 10.35
N HIS A 126 -7.77 -13.54 10.29
CA HIS A 126 -8.73 -13.10 11.29
C HIS A 126 -8.38 -13.58 12.70
N HIS A 127 -7.92 -14.81 12.84
CA HIS A 127 -7.49 -15.36 14.11
C HIS A 127 -6.32 -14.57 14.71
N LEU A 128 -5.36 -14.18 13.86
CA LEU A 128 -4.19 -13.43 14.31
C LEU A 128 -4.52 -11.99 14.72
N GLN A 129 -5.62 -11.44 14.21
CA GLN A 129 -6.07 -10.08 14.55
C GLN A 129 -7.05 -10.01 15.74
N ALA A 130 -7.53 -11.15 16.16
CA ALA A 130 -8.48 -11.22 17.27
C ALA A 130 -7.82 -10.94 18.63
#